data_716ae362e16b59eeca3aa0c256c2ed27
#
_entry.id   716ae362e16b59eeca3aa0c256c2ed27
#
_cell.length_a   1.000
_cell.length_b   1.000
_cell.length_c   1.000
_cell.angle_alpha   90.00
_cell.angle_beta   90.00
_cell.angle_gamma   90.00
#
_symmetry.space_group_name_H-M   'P 1'
#
loop_
_entity.id
_entity.type
_entity.pdbx_description
1 polymer ?
#
loop_
_entity_poly.entity_id
_entity_poly.type
_entity_poly.pdbx_seq_one_letter_code
_entity_poly.pdbx_strand_id
1 'polypeptide(L)'
;QRLSPITVNLLPGQDVLTVSSMQAKIEAQLRCLGCGFVPEVLVREHVRHGRLVAKAVRRSRRPANLAYAWRTAAAPQPKKAPQGLALAWWLKQLESPATRKALLERHLYHGTDVD
;
A
#
# COMPACT_ATOMS: atom_id res chain seq x y z
N GLN A 1 20.02 -2.23 -11.86
CA GLN A 1 19.98 -1.13 -10.86
C GLN A 1 19.52 -1.72 -9.55
N ARG A 2 20.41 -1.77 -8.55
CA ARG A 2 19.99 -2.08 -7.19
C ARG A 2 19.20 -0.87 -6.68
N LEU A 3 17.91 -1.04 -6.45
CA LEU A 3 17.12 -0.06 -5.73
C LEU A 3 17.71 0.06 -4.31
N SER A 4 18.29 1.21 -4.01
CA SER A 4 18.70 1.51 -2.64
C SER A 4 17.49 1.40 -1.72
N PRO A 5 17.57 0.68 -0.59
CA PRO A 5 16.47 0.61 0.34
C PRO A 5 16.12 2.03 0.80
N ILE A 6 14.86 2.42 0.62
CA ILE A 6 14.37 3.72 1.09
C ILE A 6 14.28 3.64 2.61
N THR A 7 15.33 4.04 3.27
CA THR A 7 15.36 4.18 4.73
C THR A 7 14.77 5.54 5.09
N VAL A 8 13.53 5.54 5.53
CA VAL A 8 12.82 6.77 5.92
C VAL A 8 12.72 6.83 7.44
N ASN A 9 13.11 7.97 8.02
CA ASN A 9 12.96 8.24 9.44
C ASN A 9 13.84 7.39 10.39
N LEU A 10 15.00 6.96 9.95
CA LEU A 10 15.97 6.32 10.83
C LEU A 10 16.79 7.37 11.59
N LEU A 11 17.13 7.06 12.83
CA LEU A 11 18.02 7.85 13.65
C LEU A 11 19.45 7.29 13.55
N PRO A 12 20.50 8.14 13.68
CA PRO A 12 21.86 7.66 13.75
C PRO A 12 22.04 6.65 14.90
N GLY A 13 22.73 5.54 14.63
CA GLY A 13 22.98 4.49 15.63
C GLY A 13 21.81 3.56 15.92
N GLN A 14 20.72 3.64 15.15
CA GLN A 14 19.57 2.75 15.27
C GLN A 14 19.82 1.44 14.52
N ASP A 15 19.56 0.30 15.18
CA ASP A 15 19.55 -1.00 14.51
C ASP A 15 18.40 -1.09 13.51
N VAL A 16 18.68 -1.64 12.34
CA VAL A 16 17.74 -1.70 11.22
C VAL A 16 17.60 -3.12 10.69
N LEU A 17 16.36 -3.62 10.73
CA LEU A 17 15.98 -4.83 10.00
C LEU A 17 15.38 -4.44 8.64
N THR A 18 16.05 -4.83 7.57
CA THR A 18 15.57 -4.61 6.20
C THR A 18 14.89 -5.87 5.68
N VAL A 19 13.69 -5.72 5.16
CA VAL A 19 12.88 -6.80 4.60
C VAL A 19 12.46 -6.47 3.16
N SER A 20 12.13 -7.49 2.37
CA SER A 20 11.88 -7.35 0.94
C SER A 20 10.47 -6.87 0.58
N SER A 21 9.51 -6.93 1.49
CA SER A 21 8.11 -6.60 1.21
C SER A 21 7.41 -5.98 2.40
N MET A 22 6.27 -5.32 2.13
CA MET A 22 5.42 -4.76 3.20
C MET A 22 4.83 -5.88 4.08
N GLN A 23 4.48 -7.01 3.49
CA GLN A 23 3.98 -8.17 4.23
C GLN A 23 5.03 -8.71 5.21
N ALA A 24 6.27 -8.89 4.74
CA ALA A 24 7.38 -9.30 5.60
C ALA A 24 7.66 -8.28 6.71
N LYS A 25 7.44 -6.99 6.46
CA LYS A 25 7.58 -5.93 7.47
C LYS A 25 6.50 -6.06 8.56
N ILE A 26 5.26 -6.31 8.17
CA ILE A 26 4.16 -6.52 9.13
C ILE A 26 4.42 -7.77 9.96
N GLU A 27 4.82 -8.86 9.31
CA GLU A 27 5.13 -10.13 9.98
C GLU A 27 6.27 -9.99 11.00
N ALA A 28 7.33 -9.25 10.65
CA ALA A 28 8.42 -8.96 11.58
C ALA A 28 7.93 -8.21 12.83
N GLN A 29 7.01 -7.25 12.67
CA GLN A 29 6.42 -6.51 13.79
C GLN A 29 5.50 -7.40 14.63
N LEU A 30 4.71 -8.28 14.02
CA LEU A 30 3.87 -9.25 14.72
C LEU A 30 4.68 -10.23 15.55
N ARG A 31 5.91 -10.53 15.13
CA ARG A 31 6.88 -11.35 15.86
C ARG A 31 7.74 -10.57 16.85
N CYS A 32 7.40 -9.31 17.12
CA CYS A 32 8.13 -8.43 18.04
C CYS A 32 9.60 -8.20 17.66
N LEU A 33 9.98 -8.33 16.39
CA LEU A 33 11.33 -8.08 15.92
C LEU A 33 11.67 -6.59 15.77
N GLY A 34 10.71 -5.71 16.00
CA GLY A 34 10.92 -4.28 15.93
C GLY A 34 9.63 -3.49 15.72
N CYS A 35 9.78 -2.21 15.44
CA CYS A 35 8.67 -1.30 15.14
C CYS A 35 8.93 -0.54 13.84
N GLY A 36 7.90 0.06 13.25
CA GLY A 36 8.06 0.83 12.03
C GLY A 36 6.74 1.34 11.49
N PHE A 37 6.84 2.19 10.47
CA PHE A 37 5.66 2.73 9.80
C PHE A 37 5.11 1.72 8.81
N VAL A 38 3.82 1.47 8.90
CA VAL A 38 3.05 0.64 7.97
C VAL A 38 1.74 1.34 7.64
N PRO A 39 1.15 1.13 6.46
CA PRO A 39 -0.16 1.66 6.15
C PRO A 39 -1.22 1.12 7.13
N GLU A 40 -2.00 2.01 7.72
CA GLU A 40 -3.03 1.65 8.70
C GLU A 40 -3.99 0.58 8.18
N VAL A 41 -4.40 0.69 6.93
CA VAL A 41 -5.34 -0.24 6.29
C VAL A 41 -4.84 -1.69 6.31
N LEU A 42 -3.52 -1.91 6.27
CA LEU A 42 -2.91 -3.25 6.28
C LEU A 42 -2.83 -3.87 7.67
N VAL A 43 -2.91 -3.08 8.72
CA VAL A 43 -2.70 -3.53 10.10
C VAL A 43 -3.88 -3.25 11.02
N ARG A 44 -4.95 -2.67 10.51
CA ARG A 44 -6.13 -2.28 11.30
C ARG A 44 -6.68 -3.42 12.13
N GLU A 45 -6.81 -4.62 11.56
CA GLU A 45 -7.29 -5.80 12.27
C GLU A 45 -6.30 -6.29 13.33
N HIS A 46 -5.01 -6.21 13.06
CA HIS A 46 -3.99 -6.56 14.06
C HIS A 46 -4.01 -5.61 15.25
N VAL A 47 -4.23 -4.32 15.01
CA VAL A 47 -4.38 -3.33 16.07
C VAL A 47 -5.69 -3.56 16.84
N ARG A 48 -6.79 -3.81 16.14
CA ARG A 48 -8.10 -4.06 16.75
C ARG A 48 -8.08 -5.29 17.66
N HIS A 49 -7.38 -6.33 17.28
CA HIS A 49 -7.21 -7.55 18.09
C HIS A 49 -6.05 -7.48 19.09
N GLY A 50 -5.43 -6.32 19.29
CA GLY A 50 -4.35 -6.14 20.26
C GLY A 50 -3.02 -6.80 19.90
N ARG A 51 -2.88 -7.32 18.66
CA ARG A 51 -1.63 -7.95 18.21
C ARG A 51 -0.54 -6.92 17.83
N LEU A 52 -0.95 -5.71 17.51
CA LEU A 52 -0.08 -4.57 17.27
C LEU A 52 -0.58 -3.37 18.06
N VAL A 53 0.33 -2.48 18.42
CA VAL A 53 0.02 -1.23 19.12
C VAL A 53 0.42 -0.05 18.25
N ALA A 54 -0.52 0.84 17.94
CA ALA A 54 -0.24 2.09 17.25
C ALA A 54 0.22 3.15 18.25
N LYS A 55 1.37 3.77 17.98
CA LYS A 55 1.92 4.86 18.79
C LYS A 55 1.99 6.14 17.97
N ALA A 56 1.62 7.25 18.56
CA ALA A 56 1.85 8.56 17.99
C ALA A 56 3.34 8.90 18.00
N VAL A 57 3.83 9.47 16.91
CA VAL A 57 5.21 9.96 16.81
C VAL A 57 5.21 11.47 16.58
N ARG A 58 6.22 12.15 17.15
CA ARG A 58 6.34 13.61 17.05
C ARG A 58 6.69 14.12 15.64
N ARG A 59 7.18 13.24 14.75
CA ARG A 59 7.56 13.61 13.39
C ARG A 59 6.35 13.74 12.48
N SER A 60 6.42 14.73 11.59
CA SER A 60 5.43 14.93 10.53
C SER A 60 5.26 13.64 9.71
N ARG A 61 4.03 13.17 9.61
CA ARG A 61 3.68 12.06 8.72
C ARG A 61 3.63 12.59 7.29
N ARG A 62 4.39 11.98 6.41
CA ARG A 62 4.18 12.18 4.97
C ARG A 62 3.02 11.30 4.55
N PRO A 63 1.92 11.84 4.01
CA PRO A 63 0.87 11.01 3.47
C PRO A 63 1.43 10.16 2.32
N ALA A 64 1.05 8.91 2.26
CA ALA A 64 1.36 8.06 1.12
C ALA A 64 0.45 8.48 -0.04
N ASN A 65 1.04 8.96 -1.13
CA ASN A 65 0.29 9.23 -2.35
C ASN A 65 0.16 7.92 -3.13
N LEU A 66 -1.07 7.49 -3.31
CA LEU A 66 -1.40 6.37 -4.18
C LEU A 66 -1.78 6.90 -5.56
N ALA A 67 -1.26 6.26 -6.59
CA ALA A 67 -1.52 6.62 -7.97
C ALA A 67 -1.86 5.39 -8.81
N TYR A 68 -2.68 5.59 -9.81
CA TYR A 68 -2.95 4.60 -10.85
C TYR A 68 -2.08 4.89 -12.06
N ALA A 69 -1.54 3.85 -12.68
CA ALA A 69 -0.79 3.98 -13.91
C ALA A 69 -1.38 3.07 -14.97
N TRP A 70 -1.53 3.59 -16.18
CA TRP A 70 -1.99 2.82 -17.33
C TRP A 70 -1.22 3.21 -18.59
N ARG A 71 -1.22 2.32 -19.57
CA ARG A 71 -0.62 2.59 -20.87
C ARG A 71 -1.70 3.04 -21.84
N THR A 72 -1.51 4.16 -22.47
CA THR A 72 -2.29 4.56 -23.66
C THR A 72 -1.72 3.90 -24.90
N ALA A 73 -2.57 3.53 -25.87
CA ALA A 73 -2.10 3.00 -27.16
C ALA A 73 -1.23 4.06 -27.87
N ALA A 74 -0.10 3.62 -28.43
CA ALA A 74 0.88 4.52 -29.04
C ALA A 74 0.39 5.17 -30.34
N ALA A 75 -0.72 4.74 -30.94
CA ALA A 75 -1.31 5.35 -32.13
C ALA A 75 -2.82 5.56 -31.95
N PRO A 76 -3.36 6.74 -32.24
CA PRO A 76 -4.78 6.98 -32.26
C PRO A 76 -5.43 6.18 -33.39
N GLN A 77 -6.23 5.17 -33.04
CA GLN A 77 -7.08 4.51 -34.02
C GLN A 77 -8.33 5.38 -34.27
N PRO A 78 -8.61 5.80 -35.50
CA PRO A 78 -9.63 6.82 -35.79
C PRO A 78 -11.08 6.42 -35.53
N LYS A 79 -11.36 5.21 -35.07
CA LYS A 79 -12.73 4.71 -34.78
C LYS A 79 -12.92 4.01 -33.43
N LYS A 80 -11.93 4.01 -32.55
CA LYS A 80 -12.08 3.48 -31.18
C LYS A 80 -11.61 4.50 -30.18
N ALA A 81 -12.25 4.52 -29.01
CA ALA A 81 -11.75 5.29 -27.88
C ALA A 81 -10.25 4.99 -27.72
N PRO A 82 -9.39 6.00 -27.49
CA PRO A 82 -7.94 5.82 -27.36
C PRO A 82 -7.55 4.87 -26.24
N GLN A 83 -8.53 4.49 -25.46
CA GLN A 83 -8.46 3.53 -24.36
C GLN A 83 -9.44 2.41 -24.69
N GLY A 84 -9.01 1.14 -24.54
CA GLY A 84 -9.93 -0.01 -24.69
C GLY A 84 -11.15 0.13 -23.75
N LEU A 85 -12.28 -0.45 -24.11
CA LEU A 85 -13.54 -0.34 -23.34
C LEU A 85 -13.37 -0.70 -21.87
N ALA A 86 -12.59 -1.73 -21.58
CA ALA A 86 -12.33 -2.16 -20.20
C ALA A 86 -11.57 -1.09 -19.40
N LEU A 87 -10.55 -0.46 -19.98
CA LEU A 87 -9.80 0.60 -19.32
C LEU A 87 -10.67 1.84 -19.12
N ALA A 88 -11.47 2.23 -20.12
CA ALA A 88 -12.39 3.35 -20.01
C ALA A 88 -13.42 3.12 -18.88
N TRP A 89 -13.95 1.90 -18.77
CA TRP A 89 -14.84 1.52 -17.68
C TRP A 89 -14.15 1.63 -16.32
N TRP A 90 -12.94 1.10 -16.19
CA TRP A 90 -12.17 1.18 -14.93
C TRP A 90 -11.86 2.60 -14.53
N LEU A 91 -11.42 3.44 -15.45
CA LEU A 91 -11.14 4.85 -15.17
C LEU A 91 -12.38 5.57 -14.66
N LYS A 92 -13.54 5.31 -15.27
CA LYS A 92 -14.82 5.84 -14.79
C LYS A 92 -15.17 5.35 -13.38
N GLN A 93 -14.93 4.06 -13.06
CA GLN A 93 -15.15 3.53 -11.71
C GLN A 93 -14.22 4.19 -10.69
N LEU A 94 -12.97 4.45 -11.07
CA LEU A 94 -11.98 5.08 -10.20
C LEU A 94 -12.21 6.59 -9.95
N GLU A 95 -13.09 7.24 -10.70
CA GLU A 95 -13.56 8.60 -10.39
C GLU A 95 -14.41 8.62 -9.09
N SER A 96 -15.08 7.52 -8.77
CA SER A 96 -15.87 7.41 -7.55
C SER A 96 -15.00 7.29 -6.30
N PRO A 97 -15.14 8.21 -5.32
CA PRO A 97 -14.44 8.09 -4.03
C PRO A 97 -14.77 6.80 -3.29
N ALA A 98 -16.02 6.31 -3.40
CA ALA A 98 -16.45 5.08 -2.76
C ALA A 98 -15.74 3.85 -3.34
N THR A 99 -15.55 3.80 -4.66
CA THR A 99 -14.79 2.74 -5.33
C THR A 99 -13.32 2.76 -4.90
N ARG A 100 -12.69 3.93 -4.90
CA ARG A 100 -11.31 4.08 -4.44
C ARG A 100 -11.14 3.61 -2.99
N LYS A 101 -12.06 4.00 -2.12
CA LYS A 101 -12.06 3.58 -0.71
C LYS A 101 -12.23 2.07 -0.59
N ALA A 102 -13.15 1.47 -1.32
CA ALA A 102 -13.38 0.03 -1.30
C ALA A 102 -12.16 -0.75 -1.78
N LEU A 103 -11.48 -0.31 -2.83
CA LEU A 103 -10.25 -0.93 -3.33
C LEU A 103 -9.12 -0.87 -2.31
N LEU A 104 -8.98 0.24 -1.58
CA LEU A 104 -7.96 0.40 -0.56
C LEU A 104 -8.26 -0.37 0.72
N GLU A 105 -9.53 -0.48 1.11
CA GLU A 105 -9.92 -1.04 2.40
C GLU A 105 -10.29 -2.54 2.33
N ARG A 106 -10.84 -3.02 1.20
CA ARG A 106 -11.34 -4.39 1.08
C ARG A 106 -10.32 -5.39 0.53
N HIS A 107 -9.26 -4.94 -0.09
CA HIS A 107 -8.28 -5.84 -0.72
C HIS A 107 -7.50 -6.72 0.27
N LEU A 108 -7.74 -6.56 1.56
CA LEU A 108 -6.97 -7.22 2.61
C LEU A 108 -7.66 -8.45 3.22
N TYR A 109 -8.89 -8.74 2.81
CA TYR A 109 -9.66 -9.84 3.42
C TYR A 109 -9.56 -11.20 2.71
N HIS A 110 -8.80 -11.31 1.63
CA HIS A 110 -8.77 -12.55 0.82
C HIS A 110 -7.47 -13.36 0.95
N GLY A 111 -6.73 -13.22 2.03
CA GLY A 111 -5.41 -13.84 2.14
C GLY A 111 -5.11 -14.67 3.39
N THR A 112 -6.08 -14.96 4.27
CA THR A 112 -5.79 -15.73 5.50
C THR A 112 -6.93 -16.66 5.95
N ASP A 113 -7.67 -17.23 5.02
CA ASP A 113 -8.45 -18.44 5.30
C ASP A 113 -7.80 -19.59 4.54
N VAL A 114 -6.71 -20.10 5.07
CA VAL A 114 -6.24 -21.47 4.85
C VAL A 114 -5.90 -22.02 6.22
N ASP A 115 -6.68 -23.01 6.63
CA ASP A 115 -6.55 -23.84 7.83
C ASP A 115 -5.11 -24.21 8.22
#